data_f96db01ee3f3c4cfe7a91692d9b19819
#
_entry.id   f96db01ee3f3c4cfe7a91692d9b19819
#
_cell.length_a   1.000
_cell.length_b   1.000
_cell.length_c   1.000
_cell.angle_alpha   90.00
_cell.angle_beta   90.00
_cell.angle_gamma   90.00
#
_symmetry.space_group_name_H-M   'P 1'
#
loop_
_entity.id
_entity.type
_entity.pdbx_description
1 polymer ?
#
loop_
_entity_poly.entity_id
_entity_poly.type
_entity_poly.pdbx_seq_one_letter_code
_entity_poly.pdbx_strand_id
1 'polypeptide(L)'
;MKPHFPSSSRLKASTAALPGLAHPLDLGEGRRIRSTTVICVRRGDSVVMAADGQVTLGATVMKGSAKKIRRLYQDKVLAGFAGSTADAFSLFARFETKLEQYAGNLGRAAVELAKDWRTDKMLRQLEALLIVADPKHTFLLSGTGDVIDPDEGIATIGSGGSFALASARALMENTDLSAREIAVKSLTIAGQICIYTNDQMTVEELKAE
;
A
#
# COMPACT_ATOMS: atom_id res chain seq x y z
N MET A 1 71.16 -4.58 16.73
CA MET A 1 70.07 -4.89 17.66
C MET A 1 68.75 -4.96 16.82
N LYS A 2 68.28 -6.17 16.54
CA LYS A 2 67.01 -6.38 15.76
C LYS A 2 65.90 -6.66 16.76
N PRO A 3 64.73 -6.07 16.62
CA PRO A 3 63.57 -6.38 17.49
C PRO A 3 62.98 -7.73 17.16
N HIS A 4 62.73 -8.51 18.19
CA HIS A 4 62.12 -9.83 18.15
C HIS A 4 60.60 -9.67 18.22
N PHE A 5 59.90 -10.12 17.20
CA PHE A 5 58.41 -10.17 17.20
C PHE A 5 57.97 -11.55 17.69
N PRO A 6 57.04 -11.66 18.64
CA PRO A 6 56.51 -12.95 19.07
C PRO A 6 55.55 -13.51 18.02
N SER A 7 55.62 -14.83 17.81
CA SER A 7 54.82 -15.61 16.88
C SER A 7 53.34 -15.53 17.18
N SER A 8 52.55 -15.28 16.12
CA SER A 8 51.09 -15.31 16.15
C SER A 8 50.58 -16.72 16.50
N SER A 9 50.02 -16.87 17.69
CA SER A 9 49.15 -17.99 18.02
C SER A 9 47.86 -17.85 17.22
N ARG A 10 47.58 -18.83 16.33
CA ARG A 10 46.31 -18.95 15.59
C ARG A 10 45.18 -19.12 16.59
N LEU A 11 44.35 -18.08 16.75
CA LEU A 11 43.01 -18.19 17.32
C LEU A 11 42.20 -19.07 16.39
N LYS A 12 41.91 -20.30 16.80
CA LYS A 12 40.88 -21.14 16.20
C LYS A 12 39.53 -20.45 16.46
N ALA A 13 38.94 -19.84 15.44
CA ALA A 13 37.57 -19.39 15.51
C ALA A 13 36.68 -20.61 15.66
N SER A 14 36.13 -20.80 16.85
CA SER A 14 35.06 -21.77 17.12
C SER A 14 33.81 -21.23 16.44
N THR A 15 33.42 -21.81 15.31
CA THR A 15 32.10 -21.66 14.69
C THR A 15 31.07 -22.49 15.47
N ALA A 16 30.83 -22.12 16.72
CA ALA A 16 29.62 -22.57 17.39
C ALA A 16 28.47 -21.69 16.87
N ALA A 17 27.66 -22.24 15.95
CA ALA A 17 26.40 -21.64 15.57
C ALA A 17 25.52 -21.54 16.82
N LEU A 18 25.14 -20.32 17.19
CA LEU A 18 24.17 -20.06 18.24
C LEU A 18 22.81 -20.61 17.75
N PRO A 19 22.21 -21.61 18.42
CA PRO A 19 20.87 -22.05 18.06
C PRO A 19 19.89 -20.98 18.53
N GLY A 20 19.12 -20.38 17.59
CA GLY A 20 17.91 -19.63 17.96
C GLY A 20 17.76 -18.21 17.47
N LEU A 21 18.58 -17.72 16.56
CA LEU A 21 18.26 -16.51 15.81
C LEU A 21 17.79 -16.91 14.40
N ALA A 22 16.57 -17.41 14.30
CA ALA A 22 15.87 -17.43 13.04
C ALA A 22 15.81 -15.98 12.54
N HIS A 23 16.39 -15.73 11.36
CA HIS A 23 16.34 -14.43 10.71
C HIS A 23 14.87 -14.02 10.59
N PRO A 24 14.45 -12.79 10.95
CA PRO A 24 13.05 -12.36 10.89
C PRO A 24 12.40 -12.49 9.51
N LEU A 25 13.16 -12.88 8.49
CA LEU A 25 12.73 -13.03 7.09
C LEU A 25 12.39 -14.48 6.68
N ASP A 26 12.52 -15.49 7.58
CA ASP A 26 12.36 -16.91 7.22
C ASP A 26 11.08 -17.54 7.81
N LEU A 27 10.04 -16.76 8.00
CA LEU A 27 8.73 -17.26 8.44
C LEU A 27 7.83 -17.55 7.22
N GLY A 28 8.04 -18.71 6.58
CA GLY A 28 7.00 -19.32 5.74
C GLY A 28 6.45 -18.47 4.56
N GLU A 29 7.23 -17.57 4.00
CA GLU A 29 6.79 -16.57 3.01
C GLU A 29 6.56 -17.13 1.59
N GLY A 30 6.80 -18.40 1.35
CA GLY A 30 6.88 -18.97 0.00
C GLY A 30 5.58 -19.02 -0.82
N ARG A 31 4.44 -18.57 -0.28
CA ARG A 31 3.14 -18.63 -0.97
C ARG A 31 2.25 -17.38 -0.86
N ARG A 32 2.70 -16.31 -0.26
CA ARG A 32 1.88 -15.08 -0.19
C ARG A 32 1.98 -14.30 -1.50
N ILE A 33 0.82 -13.98 -2.08
CA ILE A 33 0.75 -12.97 -3.14
C ILE A 33 1.07 -11.64 -2.49
N ARG A 34 2.24 -11.11 -2.81
CA ARG A 34 2.68 -9.77 -2.41
C ARG A 34 2.85 -8.98 -3.67
N SER A 35 2.23 -7.88 -3.74
CA SER A 35 2.63 -6.76 -4.57
C SER A 35 1.46 -5.81 -4.70
N THR A 36 1.66 -4.69 -4.21
CA THR A 36 0.77 -3.56 -4.49
C THR A 36 1.41 -2.36 -3.84
N THR A 37 1.45 -1.27 -4.55
CA THR A 37 1.60 0.05 -3.96
C THR A 37 0.51 0.91 -4.51
N VAL A 38 -0.33 1.43 -3.62
CA VAL A 38 -1.34 2.43 -3.95
C VAL A 38 -1.04 3.68 -3.15
N ILE A 39 -1.13 4.82 -3.78
CA ILE A 39 -1.05 6.14 -3.18
C ILE A 39 -2.27 6.97 -3.57
N CYS A 40 -2.83 7.69 -2.61
CA CYS A 40 -3.84 8.72 -2.82
C CYS A 40 -3.29 10.06 -2.30
N VAL A 41 -3.35 11.08 -3.12
CA VAL A 41 -2.88 12.44 -2.80
C VAL A 41 -4.00 13.42 -3.06
N ARG A 42 -4.31 14.24 -2.06
CA ARG A 42 -5.23 15.36 -2.15
C ARG A 42 -4.45 16.67 -2.07
N ARG A 43 -4.63 17.57 -3.04
CA ARG A 43 -4.07 18.92 -3.01
C ARG A 43 -4.99 19.88 -3.76
N GLY A 44 -5.39 20.95 -3.10
CA GLY A 44 -6.39 21.88 -3.64
C GLY A 44 -7.74 21.21 -3.86
N ASP A 45 -8.28 21.38 -5.04
CA ASP A 45 -9.56 20.79 -5.50
C ASP A 45 -9.43 19.39 -6.14
N SER A 46 -8.22 18.85 -6.18
CA SER A 46 -7.93 17.57 -6.85
C SER A 46 -7.58 16.48 -5.85
N VAL A 47 -8.12 15.28 -6.06
CA VAL A 47 -7.70 14.04 -5.44
C VAL A 47 -7.26 13.05 -6.52
N VAL A 48 -6.05 12.55 -6.39
CA VAL A 48 -5.44 11.63 -7.34
C VAL A 48 -5.09 10.34 -6.63
N MET A 49 -5.46 9.23 -7.24
CA MET A 49 -5.06 7.90 -6.80
C MET A 49 -4.20 7.26 -7.87
N ALA A 50 -3.00 6.80 -7.49
CA ALA A 50 -2.09 6.09 -8.38
C ALA A 50 -1.72 4.73 -7.79
N ALA A 51 -1.56 3.73 -8.66
CA ALA A 51 -1.14 2.39 -8.26
C ALA A 51 -0.20 1.77 -9.30
N ASP A 52 0.75 0.96 -8.84
CA ASP A 52 1.57 0.12 -9.69
C ASP A 52 0.78 -1.07 -10.23
N GLY A 53 1.30 -1.76 -11.25
CA GLY A 53 0.65 -2.91 -11.89
C GLY A 53 1.20 -4.28 -11.49
N GLN A 54 2.21 -4.37 -10.60
CA GLN A 54 2.89 -5.64 -10.34
C GLN A 54 2.05 -6.58 -9.47
N VAL A 55 2.02 -7.86 -9.84
CA VAL A 55 1.54 -8.99 -9.04
C VAL A 55 2.66 -10.01 -8.92
N THR A 56 3.06 -10.31 -7.67
CA THR A 56 4.20 -11.19 -7.38
C THR A 56 3.73 -12.37 -6.52
N LEU A 57 4.19 -13.56 -6.83
CA LEU A 57 4.00 -14.76 -6.02
C LEU A 57 5.38 -15.23 -5.54
N GLY A 58 5.65 -15.08 -4.24
CA GLY A 58 6.99 -15.27 -3.70
C GLY A 58 8.01 -14.36 -4.36
N ALA A 59 9.00 -14.91 -5.05
CA ALA A 59 10.04 -14.18 -5.78
C ALA A 59 9.74 -13.97 -7.29
N THR A 60 8.56 -14.39 -7.78
CA THR A 60 8.24 -14.38 -9.21
C THR A 60 7.18 -13.34 -9.54
N VAL A 61 7.47 -12.45 -10.50
CA VAL A 61 6.48 -11.51 -11.05
C VAL A 61 5.54 -12.27 -11.98
N MET A 62 4.26 -12.35 -11.59
CA MET A 62 3.22 -13.06 -12.35
C MET A 62 2.52 -12.16 -13.35
N LYS A 63 2.40 -10.85 -13.05
CA LYS A 63 1.76 -9.85 -13.90
C LYS A 63 2.35 -8.47 -13.61
N GLY A 64 2.57 -7.67 -14.65
CA GLY A 64 3.09 -6.30 -14.52
C GLY A 64 2.06 -5.20 -14.72
N SER A 65 0.82 -5.52 -15.12
CA SER A 65 -0.19 -4.54 -15.56
C SER A 65 -1.57 -4.75 -14.91
N ALA A 66 -1.60 -5.15 -13.64
CA ALA A 66 -2.84 -5.30 -12.89
C ALA A 66 -3.48 -3.93 -12.57
N LYS A 67 -4.80 -3.83 -12.73
CA LYS A 67 -5.55 -2.64 -12.33
C LYS A 67 -5.96 -2.78 -10.88
N LYS A 68 -5.42 -1.93 -10.01
CA LYS A 68 -5.62 -1.94 -8.55
C LYS A 68 -6.49 -0.79 -8.06
N ILE A 69 -6.93 0.08 -8.98
CA ILE A 69 -7.84 1.20 -8.73
C ILE A 69 -9.10 0.97 -9.52
N ARG A 70 -10.25 1.34 -8.93
CA ARG A 70 -11.56 1.36 -9.55
C ARG A 70 -12.28 2.66 -9.27
N ARG A 71 -13.09 3.07 -10.22
CA ARG A 71 -14.13 4.08 -10.04
C ARG A 71 -15.42 3.39 -9.60
N LEU A 72 -16.04 3.89 -8.57
CA LEU A 72 -17.27 3.38 -7.97
C LEU A 72 -18.30 4.50 -7.92
N TYR A 73 -19.57 4.12 -7.68
CA TYR A 73 -20.67 5.04 -7.47
C TYR A 73 -20.76 6.11 -8.57
N GLN A 74 -21.04 5.68 -9.80
CA GLN A 74 -21.17 6.57 -10.97
C GLN A 74 -19.90 7.40 -11.22
N ASP A 75 -18.72 6.79 -11.07
CA ASP A 75 -17.41 7.41 -11.23
C ASP A 75 -17.06 8.53 -10.23
N LYS A 76 -17.85 8.70 -9.15
CA LYS A 76 -17.67 9.75 -8.14
C LYS A 76 -16.74 9.35 -6.99
N VAL A 77 -16.38 8.09 -6.87
CA VAL A 77 -15.51 7.56 -5.81
C VAL A 77 -14.37 6.77 -6.42
N LEU A 78 -13.14 7.03 -5.97
CA LEU A 78 -11.97 6.20 -6.26
C LEU A 78 -11.78 5.18 -5.14
N ALA A 79 -11.46 3.95 -5.50
CA ALA A 79 -11.13 2.90 -4.55
C ALA A 79 -9.86 2.17 -5.00
N GLY A 80 -8.85 2.11 -4.13
CA GLY A 80 -7.57 1.44 -4.36
C GLY A 80 -7.32 0.36 -3.31
N PHE A 81 -6.79 -0.77 -3.73
CA PHE A 81 -6.69 -1.98 -2.92
C PHE A 81 -5.27 -2.53 -2.88
N ALA A 82 -4.85 -2.98 -1.69
CA ALA A 82 -3.63 -3.75 -1.48
C ALA A 82 -3.94 -5.07 -0.76
N GLY A 83 -3.60 -6.20 -1.39
CA GLY A 83 -3.88 -7.54 -0.89
C GLY A 83 -4.05 -8.55 -2.02
N SER A 84 -4.75 -9.66 -1.77
CA SER A 84 -5.08 -10.67 -2.78
C SER A 84 -6.09 -10.14 -3.80
N THR A 85 -5.89 -10.43 -5.08
CA THR A 85 -6.78 -9.97 -6.15
C THR A 85 -8.23 -10.48 -5.99
N ALA A 86 -8.41 -11.70 -5.51
CA ALA A 86 -9.74 -12.27 -5.27
C ALA A 86 -10.51 -11.50 -4.18
N ASP A 87 -9.78 -11.07 -3.15
CA ASP A 87 -10.33 -10.31 -2.03
C ASP A 87 -10.72 -8.90 -2.44
N ALA A 88 -9.94 -8.29 -3.35
CA ALA A 88 -10.23 -6.97 -3.92
C ALA A 88 -11.62 -6.89 -4.55
N PHE A 89 -11.98 -7.89 -5.35
CA PHE A 89 -13.28 -7.89 -6.03
C PHE A 89 -14.46 -7.93 -5.06
N SER A 90 -14.34 -8.77 -4.02
CA SER A 90 -15.37 -8.90 -2.99
C SER A 90 -15.55 -7.60 -2.19
N LEU A 91 -14.45 -6.94 -1.83
CA LEU A 91 -14.48 -5.68 -1.08
C LEU A 91 -15.02 -4.52 -1.92
N PHE A 92 -14.62 -4.40 -3.18
CA PHE A 92 -15.15 -3.37 -4.07
C PHE A 92 -16.65 -3.52 -4.28
N ALA A 93 -17.17 -4.74 -4.53
CA ALA A 93 -18.60 -4.98 -4.70
C ALA A 93 -19.40 -4.64 -3.43
N ARG A 94 -18.89 -5.02 -2.26
CA ARG A 94 -19.54 -4.68 -0.99
C ARG A 94 -19.51 -3.17 -0.73
N PHE A 95 -18.39 -2.51 -1.05
CA PHE A 95 -18.30 -1.07 -0.88
C PHE A 95 -19.23 -0.31 -1.81
N GLU A 96 -19.37 -0.73 -3.08
CA GLU A 96 -20.34 -0.19 -4.02
C GLU A 96 -21.76 -0.27 -3.44
N THR A 97 -22.16 -1.43 -2.91
CA THR A 97 -23.46 -1.62 -2.25
C THR A 97 -23.67 -0.66 -1.08
N LYS A 98 -22.61 -0.41 -0.26
CA LYS A 98 -22.71 0.56 0.83
C LYS A 98 -22.82 2.00 0.31
N LEU A 99 -22.11 2.35 -0.74
CA LEU A 99 -22.24 3.68 -1.36
C LEU A 99 -23.66 3.91 -1.89
N GLU A 100 -24.24 2.92 -2.55
CA GLU A 100 -25.63 2.98 -3.00
C GLU A 100 -26.61 3.12 -1.83
N GLN A 101 -26.45 2.29 -0.78
CA GLN A 101 -27.30 2.29 0.40
C GLN A 101 -27.28 3.64 1.14
N TYR A 102 -26.16 4.33 1.16
CA TYR A 102 -25.98 5.59 1.86
C TYR A 102 -25.89 6.80 0.93
N ALA A 103 -26.47 6.69 -0.28
CA ALA A 103 -26.57 7.77 -1.27
C ALA A 103 -25.23 8.49 -1.53
N GLY A 104 -24.14 7.73 -1.62
CA GLY A 104 -22.79 8.26 -1.91
C GLY A 104 -22.09 8.90 -0.70
N ASN A 105 -22.64 8.82 0.51
CA ASN A 105 -21.96 9.30 1.71
C ASN A 105 -20.75 8.42 2.00
N LEU A 106 -19.55 8.89 1.59
CA LEU A 106 -18.31 8.13 1.66
C LEU A 106 -17.97 7.71 3.09
N GLY A 107 -18.03 8.64 4.04
CA GLY A 107 -17.68 8.37 5.44
C GLY A 107 -18.60 7.32 6.08
N ARG A 108 -19.91 7.42 5.82
CA ARG A 108 -20.88 6.44 6.31
C ARG A 108 -20.64 5.07 5.68
N ALA A 109 -20.46 5.01 4.36
CA ALA A 109 -20.20 3.78 3.64
C ALA A 109 -18.89 3.11 4.12
N ALA A 110 -17.84 3.90 4.37
CA ALA A 110 -16.55 3.43 4.90
C ALA A 110 -16.69 2.78 6.28
N VAL A 111 -17.37 3.46 7.21
CA VAL A 111 -17.60 2.93 8.57
C VAL A 111 -18.42 1.64 8.54
N GLU A 112 -19.48 1.58 7.74
CA GLU A 112 -20.31 0.38 7.65
C GLU A 112 -19.60 -0.79 6.95
N LEU A 113 -18.75 -0.52 5.94
CA LEU A 113 -17.89 -1.57 5.39
C LEU A 113 -16.89 -2.08 6.43
N ALA A 114 -16.23 -1.21 7.18
CA ALA A 114 -15.26 -1.59 8.19
C ALA A 114 -15.89 -2.45 9.31
N LYS A 115 -17.14 -2.14 9.73
CA LYS A 115 -17.91 -2.97 10.66
C LYS A 115 -18.18 -4.37 10.10
N ASP A 116 -18.66 -4.43 8.83
CA ASP A 116 -18.91 -5.70 8.15
C ASP A 116 -17.59 -6.50 8.03
N TRP A 117 -16.51 -5.85 7.64
CA TRP A 117 -15.20 -6.48 7.47
C TRP A 117 -14.71 -7.13 8.75
N ARG A 118 -14.84 -6.43 9.87
CA ARG A 118 -14.43 -6.93 11.19
C ARG A 118 -15.30 -8.09 11.69
N THR A 119 -16.62 -8.07 11.41
CA THR A 119 -17.61 -8.99 12.01
C THR A 119 -17.91 -10.20 11.15
N ASP A 120 -17.81 -10.09 9.81
CA ASP A 120 -18.04 -11.19 8.88
C ASP A 120 -16.88 -12.18 8.94
N LYS A 121 -17.19 -13.47 9.19
CA LYS A 121 -16.19 -14.54 9.33
C LYS A 121 -15.33 -14.75 8.08
N MET A 122 -15.88 -14.49 6.91
CA MET A 122 -15.15 -14.62 5.64
C MET A 122 -14.28 -13.38 5.39
N LEU A 123 -14.83 -12.18 5.59
CA LEU A 123 -14.11 -10.94 5.32
C LEU A 123 -12.94 -10.72 6.27
N ARG A 124 -13.07 -11.00 7.56
CA ARG A 124 -12.01 -10.78 8.56
C ARG A 124 -10.74 -11.60 8.32
N GLN A 125 -10.81 -12.63 7.47
CA GLN A 125 -9.65 -13.42 7.06
C GLN A 125 -8.85 -12.75 5.93
N LEU A 126 -9.39 -11.68 5.33
CA LEU A 126 -8.74 -10.96 4.25
C LEU A 126 -7.62 -10.09 4.82
N GLU A 127 -6.39 -10.41 4.48
CA GLU A 127 -5.22 -9.56 4.76
C GLU A 127 -5.15 -8.47 3.68
N ALA A 128 -5.89 -7.40 3.86
CA ALA A 128 -6.04 -6.35 2.86
C ALA A 128 -6.14 -4.97 3.48
N LEU A 129 -5.83 -3.96 2.68
CA LEU A 129 -6.04 -2.55 2.95
C LEU A 129 -6.77 -1.92 1.77
N LEU A 130 -7.63 -0.98 2.05
CA LEU A 130 -8.41 -0.25 1.06
C LEU A 130 -8.25 1.25 1.28
N ILE A 131 -7.95 2.01 0.23
CA ILE A 131 -8.09 3.47 0.23
C ILE A 131 -9.33 3.81 -0.60
N VAL A 132 -10.16 4.67 -0.07
CA VAL A 132 -11.32 5.22 -0.77
C VAL A 132 -11.29 6.74 -0.72
N ALA A 133 -11.64 7.39 -1.83
CA ALA A 133 -11.64 8.85 -1.91
C ALA A 133 -12.77 9.36 -2.79
N ASP A 134 -13.40 10.43 -2.37
CA ASP A 134 -14.28 11.29 -3.17
C ASP A 134 -13.65 12.70 -3.29
N PRO A 135 -14.27 13.68 -3.95
CA PRO A 135 -13.73 15.03 -4.04
C PRO A 135 -13.47 15.71 -2.70
N LYS A 136 -14.12 15.27 -1.60
CA LYS A 136 -14.04 15.93 -0.28
C LYS A 136 -13.25 15.15 0.76
N HIS A 137 -13.29 13.82 0.74
CA HIS A 137 -12.76 12.95 1.79
C HIS A 137 -11.86 11.86 1.23
N THR A 138 -10.95 11.39 2.07
CA THR A 138 -10.10 10.22 1.82
C THR A 138 -10.08 9.37 3.08
N PHE A 139 -10.30 8.06 2.96
CA PHE A 139 -10.22 7.13 4.09
C PHE A 139 -9.36 5.93 3.74
N LEU A 140 -8.60 5.47 4.72
CA LEU A 140 -7.92 4.18 4.70
C LEU A 140 -8.67 3.22 5.61
N LEU A 141 -9.02 2.06 5.08
CA LEU A 141 -9.76 1.02 5.80
C LEU A 141 -8.90 -0.24 5.94
N SER A 142 -9.01 -0.91 7.09
CA SER A 142 -8.35 -2.19 7.37
C SER A 142 -9.34 -3.30 7.72
N GLY A 143 -8.89 -4.55 7.59
CA GLY A 143 -9.65 -5.73 8.01
C GLY A 143 -9.86 -5.83 9.52
N THR A 144 -9.12 -5.06 10.32
CA THR A 144 -9.29 -4.92 11.78
C THR A 144 -10.45 -3.99 12.16
N GLY A 145 -11.01 -3.29 11.17
CA GLY A 145 -12.15 -2.39 11.35
C GLY A 145 -11.76 -0.93 11.53
N ASP A 146 -10.48 -0.58 11.25
CA ASP A 146 -10.02 0.81 11.30
C ASP A 146 -10.54 1.59 10.10
N VAL A 147 -10.91 2.85 10.36
CA VAL A 147 -11.20 3.86 9.34
C VAL A 147 -10.37 5.09 9.70
N ILE A 148 -9.34 5.34 8.93
CA ILE A 148 -8.36 6.40 9.18
C ILE A 148 -8.56 7.51 8.14
N ASP A 149 -8.74 8.73 8.59
CA ASP A 149 -8.69 9.95 7.78
C ASP A 149 -7.25 10.51 7.85
N PRO A 150 -6.51 10.57 6.73
CA PRO A 150 -5.11 11.00 6.76
C PRO A 150 -5.01 12.53 6.93
N ASP A 151 -4.27 12.98 7.95
CA ASP A 151 -4.14 14.40 8.33
C ASP A 151 -3.60 15.29 7.20
N GLU A 152 -2.70 14.77 6.36
CA GLU A 152 -2.00 15.57 5.32
C GLU A 152 -2.59 15.36 3.92
N GLY A 153 -3.76 14.72 3.81
CA GLY A 153 -4.36 14.40 2.52
C GLY A 153 -3.60 13.36 1.70
N ILE A 154 -2.69 12.59 2.33
CA ILE A 154 -1.90 11.55 1.69
C ILE A 154 -2.19 10.22 2.38
N ALA A 155 -2.67 9.24 1.62
CA ALA A 155 -2.83 7.86 2.06
C ALA A 155 -2.03 6.91 1.17
N THR A 156 -1.36 5.93 1.77
CA THR A 156 -0.61 4.90 1.02
C THR A 156 -0.83 3.52 1.62
N ILE A 157 -0.87 2.51 0.77
CA ILE A 157 -1.00 1.10 1.18
C ILE A 157 -0.10 0.19 0.36
N GLY A 158 0.19 -0.97 0.90
CA GLY A 158 0.94 -2.03 0.23
C GLY A 158 2.44 -1.96 0.47
N SER A 159 3.18 -2.82 -0.24
CA SER A 159 4.60 -3.09 0.01
C SER A 159 5.51 -1.87 -0.14
N GLY A 160 5.26 -1.03 -1.15
CA GLY A 160 6.00 0.22 -1.37
C GLY A 160 5.37 1.43 -0.68
N GLY A 161 4.29 1.25 0.11
CA GLY A 161 3.50 2.33 0.69
C GLY A 161 4.32 3.30 1.53
N SER A 162 5.20 2.81 2.41
CA SER A 162 6.02 3.67 3.26
C SER A 162 7.01 4.54 2.46
N PHE A 163 7.56 4.02 1.36
CA PHE A 163 8.45 4.79 0.49
C PHE A 163 7.67 5.87 -0.27
N ALA A 164 6.49 5.51 -0.80
CA ALA A 164 5.59 6.45 -1.46
C ALA A 164 5.11 7.54 -0.49
N LEU A 165 4.78 7.20 0.76
CA LEU A 165 4.35 8.16 1.78
C LEU A 165 5.45 9.16 2.12
N ALA A 166 6.65 8.68 2.42
CA ALA A 166 7.78 9.56 2.77
C ALA A 166 8.12 10.52 1.62
N SER A 167 8.13 10.00 0.38
CA SER A 167 8.35 10.82 -0.81
C SER A 167 7.24 11.84 -1.03
N ALA A 168 5.96 11.44 -0.89
CA ALA A 168 4.82 12.32 -1.09
C ALA A 168 4.79 13.45 -0.06
N ARG A 169 5.08 13.18 1.20
CA ARG A 169 5.21 14.20 2.25
C ARG A 169 6.28 15.22 1.92
N ALA A 170 7.48 14.75 1.59
CA ALA A 170 8.58 15.64 1.22
C ALA A 170 8.23 16.53 0.01
N LEU A 171 7.58 15.98 -1.02
CA LEU A 171 7.14 16.75 -2.19
C LEU A 171 6.00 17.71 -1.85
N MET A 172 5.03 17.29 -1.03
CA MET A 172 3.91 18.12 -0.62
C MET A 172 4.36 19.38 0.15
N GLU A 173 5.32 19.19 1.06
CA GLU A 173 5.83 20.27 1.92
C GLU A 173 6.78 21.24 1.19
N ASN A 174 7.58 20.75 0.25
CA ASN A 174 8.72 21.50 -0.30
C ASN A 174 8.54 21.90 -1.76
N THR A 175 7.38 21.62 -2.40
CA THR A 175 7.15 21.95 -3.81
C THR A 175 5.72 22.42 -4.07
N ASP A 176 5.52 23.08 -5.22
CA ASP A 176 4.20 23.46 -5.74
C ASP A 176 3.64 22.45 -6.75
N LEU A 177 4.15 21.21 -6.77
CA LEU A 177 3.68 20.16 -7.66
C LEU A 177 2.19 19.85 -7.43
N SER A 178 1.47 19.56 -8.50
CA SER A 178 0.08 19.11 -8.43
C SER A 178 -0.07 17.76 -7.70
N ALA A 179 -1.28 17.45 -7.23
CA ALA A 179 -1.58 16.15 -6.63
C ALA A 179 -1.14 14.98 -7.56
N ARG A 180 -1.37 15.14 -8.87
CA ARG A 180 -0.99 14.13 -9.88
C ARG A 180 0.53 13.95 -9.98
N GLU A 181 1.28 15.03 -10.02
CA GLU A 181 2.75 14.96 -10.10
C GLU A 181 3.34 14.36 -8.83
N ILE A 182 2.82 14.73 -7.65
CA ILE A 182 3.24 14.16 -6.37
C ILE A 182 2.97 12.65 -6.35
N ALA A 183 1.76 12.21 -6.70
CA ALA A 183 1.39 10.80 -6.69
C ALA A 183 2.29 9.98 -7.64
N VAL A 184 2.49 10.44 -8.88
CA VAL A 184 3.31 9.75 -9.88
C VAL A 184 4.78 9.70 -9.46
N LYS A 185 5.36 10.84 -9.05
CA LYS A 185 6.78 10.89 -8.61
C LYS A 185 7.02 10.00 -7.39
N SER A 186 6.12 10.02 -6.42
CA SER A 186 6.24 9.22 -5.21
C SER A 186 6.14 7.72 -5.49
N LEU A 187 5.25 7.32 -6.41
CA LEU A 187 5.13 5.93 -6.83
C LEU A 187 6.35 5.48 -7.64
N THR A 188 6.92 6.36 -8.48
CA THR A 188 8.19 6.11 -9.20
C THR A 188 9.33 5.83 -8.22
N ILE A 189 9.50 6.68 -7.19
CA ILE A 189 10.52 6.49 -6.16
C ILE A 189 10.28 5.18 -5.40
N ALA A 190 9.03 4.88 -5.05
CA ALA A 190 8.71 3.61 -4.39
C ALA A 190 9.07 2.41 -5.27
N GLY A 191 8.85 2.48 -6.60
CA GLY A 191 9.24 1.43 -7.54
C GLY A 191 10.74 1.23 -7.70
N GLN A 192 11.54 2.29 -7.47
CA GLN A 192 13.00 2.19 -7.49
C GLN A 192 13.58 1.53 -6.22
N ILE A 193 12.81 1.49 -5.13
CA ILE A 193 13.26 0.97 -3.84
C ILE A 193 12.63 -0.40 -3.53
N CYS A 194 11.33 -0.53 -3.78
CA CYS A 194 10.54 -1.70 -3.44
C CYS A 194 10.50 -2.69 -4.61
N ILE A 195 11.08 -3.88 -4.43
CA ILE A 195 11.10 -4.94 -5.45
C ILE A 195 9.69 -5.47 -5.82
N TYR A 196 8.68 -5.13 -5.03
CA TYR A 196 7.28 -5.51 -5.24
C TYR A 196 6.45 -4.41 -5.91
N THR A 197 7.09 -3.38 -6.44
CA THR A 197 6.44 -2.22 -7.07
C THR A 197 7.10 -1.95 -8.42
N ASN A 198 6.32 -1.82 -9.49
CA ASN A 198 6.85 -1.51 -10.81
C ASN A 198 6.41 -0.12 -11.30
N ASP A 199 6.86 0.27 -12.52
CA ASP A 199 6.59 1.54 -13.17
C ASP A 199 5.33 1.54 -14.07
N GLN A 200 4.64 0.40 -14.17
CA GLN A 200 3.39 0.29 -14.93
C GLN A 200 2.24 0.84 -14.08
N MET A 201 1.97 2.13 -14.20
CA MET A 201 1.06 2.84 -13.30
C MET A 201 -0.34 3.01 -13.90
N THR A 202 -1.36 2.83 -13.07
CA THR A 202 -2.71 3.35 -13.30
C THR A 202 -2.89 4.61 -12.45
N VAL A 203 -3.37 5.70 -13.05
CA VAL A 203 -3.59 6.98 -12.37
C VAL A 203 -5.00 7.46 -12.66
N GLU A 204 -5.78 7.68 -11.60
CA GLU A 204 -7.15 8.18 -11.62
C GLU A 204 -7.25 9.49 -10.85
N GLU A 205 -8.11 10.41 -11.29
CA GLU A 205 -8.27 11.73 -10.70
C GLU A 205 -9.75 12.10 -10.59
N LEU A 206 -10.14 12.71 -9.47
CA LEU A 206 -11.40 13.42 -9.29
C LEU A 206 -11.11 14.87 -8.93
N LYS A 207 -11.97 15.77 -9.37
CA LYS A 207 -11.95 17.20 -9.02
C LYS A 207 -13.21 17.56 -8.25
N ALA A 208 -13.08 18.45 -7.27
CA ALA A 208 -14.24 19.09 -6.68
C ALA A 208 -14.90 19.99 -7.75
N GLU A 209 -16.23 19.90 -7.86
CA GLU A 209 -17.03 20.78 -8.71
C GLU A 209 -17.17 22.17 -8.06
#